data_53d6ed30773365fa5bf2fd0fc1b141cb
#
_entry.id   53d6ed30773365fa5bf2fd0fc1b141cb
#
_cell.length_a   1.000
_cell.length_b   1.000
_cell.length_c   1.000
_cell.angle_alpha   90.00
_cell.angle_beta   90.00
_cell.angle_gamma   90.00
#
_symmetry.space_group_name_H-M   'P 1'
#
loop_
_entity.id
_entity.type
_entity.pdbx_description
1 polymer ?
#
loop_
_entity_poly.entity_id
_entity_poly.type
_entity_poly.pdbx_seq_one_letter_code
_entity_poly.pdbx_strand_id
1 'polypeptide(L)'
;MKAVATDWADFLTDYLPTELSQKLSKLIADVPEDDHILHGDYHINNVMLQNGESLLIDMDTLCHGHPIFEFASIYNAYAGFAVLDHNIQKEFLGISYETSAEFWQKTLRKYFETDDAAFLQQIEDKAKIIGHARIMRRTIRRGGLETENGRAMIEACSSILSELLPRTDSLTF
;
A
#
# COMPACT_ATOMS: atom_id res chain seq x y z
N MET A 1 -10.10 1.61 8.95
CA MET A 1 -9.17 0.92 8.01
C MET A 1 -8.56 -0.36 8.57
N LYS A 2 -8.18 -0.43 9.85
CA LYS A 2 -7.58 -1.62 10.48
C LYS A 2 -8.39 -2.91 10.27
N ALA A 3 -9.70 -2.89 10.56
CA ALA A 3 -10.56 -4.06 10.34
C ALA A 3 -10.53 -4.59 8.90
N VAL A 4 -10.47 -3.69 7.93
CA VAL A 4 -10.36 -4.04 6.50
C VAL A 4 -9.01 -4.70 6.20
N ALA A 5 -7.92 -4.21 6.80
CA ALA A 5 -6.59 -4.81 6.65
C ALA A 5 -6.51 -6.17 7.36
N THR A 6 -7.18 -6.35 8.48
CA THR A 6 -7.33 -7.65 9.14
C THR A 6 -8.00 -8.67 8.22
N ASP A 7 -9.11 -8.30 7.56
CA ASP A 7 -9.75 -9.17 6.56
C ASP A 7 -8.82 -9.57 5.40
N TRP A 8 -7.87 -8.67 5.04
CA TRP A 8 -6.88 -9.02 4.01
C TRP A 8 -5.88 -10.05 4.52
N ALA A 9 -5.39 -9.89 5.74
CA ALA A 9 -4.46 -10.85 6.36
C ALA A 9 -5.11 -12.22 6.57
N ASP A 10 -6.36 -12.25 7.08
CA ASP A 10 -7.11 -13.47 7.28
C ASP A 10 -7.33 -14.23 5.95
N PHE A 11 -7.70 -13.51 4.88
CA PHE A 11 -7.83 -14.11 3.55
C PHE A 11 -6.50 -14.71 3.06
N LEU A 12 -5.37 -14.07 3.36
CA LEU A 12 -4.06 -14.52 2.88
C LEU A 12 -3.48 -15.70 3.66
N THR A 13 -4.13 -16.17 4.73
CA THR A 13 -3.70 -17.36 5.47
C THR A 13 -3.65 -18.61 4.61
N ASP A 14 -4.51 -18.70 3.59
CA ASP A 14 -4.55 -19.82 2.65
C ASP A 14 -3.49 -19.73 1.54
N TYR A 15 -2.79 -18.59 1.42
CA TYR A 15 -1.91 -18.28 0.29
C TYR A 15 -0.47 -17.94 0.70
N LEU A 16 -0.21 -17.72 1.97
CA LEU A 16 1.12 -17.44 2.53
C LEU A 16 1.56 -18.61 3.43
N PRO A 17 2.87 -18.86 3.57
CA PRO A 17 3.39 -19.73 4.61
C PRO A 17 2.85 -19.33 5.99
N THR A 18 2.55 -20.32 6.83
CA THR A 18 1.89 -20.12 8.14
C THR A 18 2.61 -19.07 9.00
N GLU A 19 3.94 -19.12 9.07
CA GLU A 19 4.73 -18.16 9.85
C GLU A 19 4.58 -16.72 9.34
N LEU A 20 4.54 -16.53 8.02
CA LEU A 20 4.38 -15.21 7.41
C LEU A 20 2.96 -14.67 7.58
N SER A 21 1.94 -15.52 7.42
CA SER A 21 0.56 -15.12 7.63
C SER A 21 0.28 -14.74 9.09
N GLN A 22 0.80 -15.50 10.05
CA GLN A 22 0.70 -15.17 11.47
C GLN A 22 1.44 -13.86 11.81
N LYS A 23 2.63 -13.65 11.24
CA LYS A 23 3.38 -12.40 11.43
C LYS A 23 2.62 -11.21 10.85
N LEU A 24 2.06 -11.33 9.65
CA LEU A 24 1.26 -10.29 9.00
C LEU A 24 0.03 -9.92 9.87
N SER A 25 -0.74 -10.93 10.28
CA SER A 25 -1.93 -10.73 11.13
C SER A 25 -1.57 -10.06 12.44
N LYS A 26 -0.47 -10.51 13.09
CA LYS A 26 0.00 -9.89 14.33
C LYS A 26 0.39 -8.42 14.13
N LEU A 27 1.18 -8.11 13.10
CA LEU A 27 1.64 -6.75 12.82
C LEU A 27 0.46 -5.80 12.57
N ILE A 28 -0.57 -6.24 11.85
CA ILE A 28 -1.79 -5.44 11.60
C ILE A 28 -2.60 -5.29 12.90
N ALA A 29 -2.74 -6.35 13.69
CA ALA A 29 -3.47 -6.31 14.96
C ALA A 29 -2.81 -5.37 15.98
N ASP A 30 -1.48 -5.30 15.98
CA ASP A 30 -0.70 -4.45 16.89
C ASP A 30 -0.73 -2.95 16.49
N VAL A 31 -1.22 -2.58 15.29
CA VAL A 31 -1.42 -1.17 14.94
C VAL A 31 -2.49 -0.58 15.87
N PRO A 32 -2.22 0.51 16.62
CA PRO A 32 -3.21 1.11 17.51
C PRO A 32 -4.39 1.70 16.72
N GLU A 33 -5.53 1.80 17.38
CA GLU A 33 -6.62 2.65 16.88
C GLU A 33 -6.14 4.11 16.86
N ASP A 34 -6.59 4.85 15.86
CA ASP A 34 -6.18 6.23 15.62
C ASP A 34 -7.34 7.00 14.98
N ASP A 35 -7.45 8.28 15.30
CA ASP A 35 -8.53 9.16 14.87
C ASP A 35 -8.17 9.98 13.61
N HIS A 36 -7.02 9.73 12.99
CA HIS A 36 -6.70 10.36 11.71
C HIS A 36 -7.74 9.98 10.66
N ILE A 37 -8.15 10.97 9.88
CA ILE A 37 -9.03 10.75 8.73
C ILE A 37 -8.18 10.25 7.58
N LEU A 38 -8.52 9.09 7.05
CA LEU A 38 -7.88 8.45 5.91
C LEU A 38 -8.82 8.49 4.71
N HIS A 39 -8.30 8.85 3.54
CA HIS A 39 -9.03 8.74 2.29
C HIS A 39 -9.16 7.27 1.85
N GLY A 40 -8.11 6.47 2.06
CA GLY A 40 -8.06 5.04 1.75
C GLY A 40 -7.86 4.69 0.28
N ASP A 41 -7.96 5.67 -0.63
CA ASP A 41 -7.69 5.54 -2.07
C ASP A 41 -7.13 6.84 -2.66
N TYR A 42 -6.15 7.44 -1.96
CA TYR A 42 -5.56 8.72 -2.36
C TYR A 42 -4.63 8.55 -3.57
N HIS A 43 -5.00 9.19 -4.67
CA HIS A 43 -4.16 9.35 -5.87
C HIS A 43 -4.62 10.57 -6.69
N ILE A 44 -3.79 10.98 -7.66
CA ILE A 44 -4.00 12.23 -8.42
C ILE A 44 -5.36 12.28 -9.13
N ASN A 45 -5.91 11.14 -9.57
CA ASN A 45 -7.21 11.09 -10.23
C ASN A 45 -8.38 11.35 -9.28
N ASN A 46 -8.14 11.28 -7.95
CA ASN A 46 -9.10 11.64 -6.90
C ASN A 46 -8.86 13.07 -6.37
N VAL A 47 -8.04 13.85 -7.08
CA VAL A 47 -7.81 15.28 -6.79
C VAL A 47 -8.35 16.11 -7.95
N MET A 48 -9.31 16.97 -7.69
CA MET A 48 -9.88 17.89 -8.66
C MET A 48 -9.47 19.32 -8.33
N LEU A 49 -9.11 20.09 -9.36
CA LEU A 49 -8.86 21.51 -9.22
C LEU A 49 -10.12 22.29 -9.63
N GLN A 50 -10.69 23.05 -8.69
CA GLN A 50 -11.87 23.87 -8.94
C GLN A 50 -11.62 25.29 -8.40
N ASN A 51 -11.74 26.28 -9.28
CA ASN A 51 -11.52 27.70 -8.93
C ASN A 51 -10.19 28.01 -8.20
N GLY A 52 -9.13 27.24 -8.51
CA GLY A 52 -7.82 27.39 -7.85
C GLY A 52 -7.68 26.63 -6.53
N GLU A 53 -8.70 25.91 -6.08
CA GLU A 53 -8.69 25.08 -4.90
C GLU A 53 -8.59 23.60 -5.27
N SER A 54 -7.79 22.83 -4.51
CA SER A 54 -7.69 21.39 -4.64
C SER A 54 -8.74 20.71 -3.78
N LEU A 55 -9.58 19.90 -4.41
CA LEU A 55 -10.64 19.14 -3.75
C LEU A 55 -10.33 17.65 -3.85
N LEU A 56 -10.51 16.91 -2.76
CA LEU A 56 -10.54 15.46 -2.79
C LEU A 56 -11.94 14.98 -3.16
N ILE A 57 -12.02 14.00 -4.07
CA ILE A 57 -13.24 13.35 -4.51
C ILE A 57 -13.15 11.86 -4.31
N ASP A 58 -14.25 11.13 -4.52
CA ASP A 58 -14.34 9.67 -4.35
C ASP A 58 -14.05 9.23 -2.89
N MET A 59 -14.91 9.72 -2.01
CA MET A 59 -14.80 9.53 -0.56
C MET A 59 -15.40 8.22 -0.05
N ASP A 60 -15.69 7.25 -0.92
CA ASP A 60 -16.35 5.98 -0.57
C ASP A 60 -15.54 5.13 0.41
N THR A 61 -14.21 5.35 0.45
CA THR A 61 -13.29 4.64 1.35
C THR A 61 -12.89 5.45 2.59
N LEU A 62 -13.50 6.64 2.80
CA LEU A 62 -13.19 7.51 3.93
C LEU A 62 -13.42 6.81 5.26
N CYS A 63 -12.42 6.82 6.12
CA CYS A 63 -12.48 6.16 7.43
C CYS A 63 -11.48 6.77 8.41
N HIS A 64 -11.52 6.33 9.66
CA HIS A 64 -10.50 6.62 10.65
C HIS A 64 -9.45 5.51 10.71
N GLY A 65 -8.22 5.87 11.11
CA GLY A 65 -7.17 4.88 11.36
C GLY A 65 -5.77 5.47 11.40
N HIS A 66 -4.81 4.60 11.71
CA HIS A 66 -3.39 4.97 11.72
C HIS A 66 -2.91 5.33 10.30
N PRO A 67 -2.12 6.41 10.12
CA PRO A 67 -1.69 6.89 8.80
C PRO A 67 -0.94 5.87 7.95
N ILE A 68 -0.38 4.81 8.54
CA ILE A 68 0.30 3.74 7.77
C ILE A 68 -0.62 3.11 6.70
N PHE A 69 -1.93 3.03 6.97
CA PHE A 69 -2.88 2.50 5.99
C PHE A 69 -3.09 3.43 4.80
N GLU A 70 -3.00 4.75 5.02
CA GLU A 70 -3.02 5.72 3.94
C GLU A 70 -1.73 5.64 3.11
N PHE A 71 -0.56 5.56 3.77
CA PHE A 71 0.71 5.36 3.06
C PHE A 71 0.74 4.09 2.23
N ALA A 72 0.16 3.00 2.72
CA ALA A 72 0.03 1.77 1.93
C ALA A 72 -0.84 1.97 0.68
N SER A 73 -1.90 2.77 0.77
CA SER A 73 -2.75 3.12 -0.37
C SER A 73 -2.01 3.99 -1.37
N ILE A 74 -1.33 5.05 -0.90
CA ILE A 74 -0.52 5.94 -1.74
C ILE A 74 0.62 5.15 -2.40
N TYR A 75 1.35 4.33 -1.63
CA TYR A 75 2.40 3.47 -2.17
C TYR A 75 1.87 2.59 -3.31
N ASN A 76 0.72 1.94 -3.13
CA ASN A 76 0.12 1.10 -4.15
C ASN A 76 -0.18 1.88 -5.44
N ALA A 77 -0.75 3.06 -5.32
CA ALA A 77 -1.09 3.90 -6.47
C ALA A 77 0.16 4.38 -7.22
N TYR A 78 1.22 4.77 -6.51
CA TYR A 78 2.39 5.42 -7.10
C TYR A 78 3.59 4.50 -7.36
N ALA A 79 3.61 3.29 -6.80
CA ALA A 79 4.71 2.34 -6.98
C ALA A 79 4.25 0.86 -7.00
N GLY A 80 3.40 0.45 -6.07
CA GLY A 80 3.11 -0.96 -5.82
C GLY A 80 2.49 -1.69 -7.00
N PHE A 81 1.57 -1.08 -7.75
CA PHE A 81 0.97 -1.69 -8.93
C PHE A 81 1.95 -1.85 -10.11
N ALA A 82 3.02 -1.07 -10.12
CA ALA A 82 4.01 -1.06 -11.19
C ALA A 82 5.16 -2.08 -10.99
N VAL A 83 5.09 -2.94 -9.98
CA VAL A 83 6.18 -3.88 -9.64
C VAL A 83 6.57 -4.81 -10.78
N LEU A 84 5.66 -5.15 -11.67
CA LEU A 84 5.93 -5.98 -12.86
C LEU A 84 6.03 -5.17 -14.16
N ASP A 85 5.32 -4.05 -14.25
CA ASP A 85 5.26 -3.24 -15.46
C ASP A 85 5.11 -1.75 -15.11
N HIS A 86 6.15 -0.98 -15.40
CA HIS A 86 6.18 0.46 -15.14
C HIS A 86 5.21 1.26 -16.00
N ASN A 87 4.70 0.71 -17.13
CA ASN A 87 3.73 1.40 -17.98
C ASN A 87 2.37 1.58 -17.30
N ILE A 88 2.07 0.76 -16.30
CA ILE A 88 0.84 0.87 -15.49
C ILE A 88 0.66 2.27 -14.92
N GLN A 89 1.74 2.95 -14.54
CA GLN A 89 1.66 4.31 -14.00
C GLN A 89 1.17 5.32 -15.06
N LYS A 90 1.63 5.17 -16.28
CA LYS A 90 1.18 6.02 -17.39
C LYS A 90 -0.29 5.75 -17.75
N GLU A 91 -0.70 4.49 -17.73
CA GLU A 91 -2.08 4.10 -18.02
C GLU A 91 -3.06 4.54 -16.93
N PHE A 92 -2.66 4.39 -15.66
CA PHE A 92 -3.51 4.67 -14.52
C PHE A 92 -3.48 6.14 -14.09
N LEU A 93 -2.28 6.73 -13.94
CA LEU A 93 -2.11 8.09 -13.40
C LEU A 93 -1.82 9.14 -14.49
N GLY A 94 -1.54 8.74 -15.73
CA GLY A 94 -1.15 9.64 -16.80
C GLY A 94 0.27 10.20 -16.69
N ILE A 95 1.09 9.72 -15.78
CA ILE A 95 2.46 10.17 -15.51
C ILE A 95 3.47 9.03 -15.68
N SER A 96 4.77 9.37 -15.89
CA SER A 96 5.81 8.34 -15.98
C SER A 96 6.07 7.67 -14.62
N TYR A 97 6.65 6.47 -14.64
CA TYR A 97 7.05 5.75 -13.42
C TYR A 97 8.02 6.57 -12.58
N GLU A 98 9.00 7.24 -13.19
CA GLU A 98 9.99 8.07 -12.51
C GLU A 98 9.30 9.23 -11.77
N THR A 99 8.36 9.91 -12.41
CA THR A 99 7.56 10.99 -11.79
C THR A 99 6.71 10.43 -10.64
N SER A 100 6.13 9.26 -10.83
CA SER A 100 5.33 8.58 -9.82
C SER A 100 6.17 8.19 -8.59
N ALA A 101 7.33 7.59 -8.80
CA ALA A 101 8.27 7.24 -7.74
C ALA A 101 8.80 8.48 -6.99
N GLU A 102 9.12 9.56 -7.72
CA GLU A 102 9.52 10.83 -7.12
C GLU A 102 8.41 11.44 -6.26
N PHE A 103 7.15 11.38 -6.72
CA PHE A 103 6.00 11.84 -5.94
C PHE A 103 5.88 11.08 -4.62
N TRP A 104 5.99 9.75 -4.65
CA TRP A 104 5.98 8.92 -3.45
C TRP A 104 7.07 9.34 -2.46
N GLN A 105 8.31 9.47 -2.91
CA GLN A 105 9.43 9.87 -2.07
C GLN A 105 9.25 11.28 -1.48
N LYS A 106 8.75 12.22 -2.27
CA LYS A 106 8.45 13.59 -1.80
C LYS A 106 7.30 13.59 -0.78
N THR A 107 6.31 12.73 -0.95
CA THR A 107 5.20 12.58 0.00
C THR A 107 5.72 12.17 1.38
N LEU A 108 6.58 11.16 1.45
CA LEU A 108 7.18 10.74 2.72
C LEU A 108 8.01 11.87 3.36
N ARG A 109 8.93 12.48 2.61
CA ARG A 109 9.76 13.58 3.12
C ARG A 109 8.92 14.75 3.64
N LYS A 110 7.88 15.10 2.91
CA LYS A 110 7.01 16.22 3.28
C LYS A 110 6.18 15.93 4.53
N TYR A 111 5.67 14.72 4.65
CA TYR A 111 4.86 14.34 5.79
C TYR A 111 5.68 14.23 7.09
N PHE A 112 6.87 13.62 7.01
CA PHE A 112 7.74 13.43 8.17
C PHE A 112 8.71 14.58 8.41
N GLU A 113 8.73 15.59 7.54
CA GLU A 113 9.62 16.74 7.60
C GLU A 113 11.10 16.34 7.78
N THR A 114 11.53 15.27 7.10
CA THR A 114 12.89 14.72 7.20
C THR A 114 13.44 14.25 5.86
N ASP A 115 14.76 14.29 5.72
CA ASP A 115 15.54 13.69 4.63
C ASP A 115 16.33 12.46 5.09
N ASP A 116 16.08 11.93 6.31
CA ASP A 116 16.72 10.72 6.80
C ASP A 116 16.29 9.51 5.93
N ALA A 117 17.18 9.11 5.03
CA ALA A 117 16.91 8.05 4.07
C ALA A 117 16.64 6.69 4.76
N ALA A 118 17.30 6.40 5.89
CA ALA A 118 17.10 5.14 6.60
C ALA A 118 15.72 5.09 7.27
N PHE A 119 15.30 6.19 7.89
CA PHE A 119 13.96 6.31 8.47
C PHE A 119 12.89 6.21 7.37
N LEU A 120 13.02 6.97 6.28
CA LEU A 120 12.04 6.95 5.18
C LEU A 120 11.94 5.57 4.53
N GLN A 121 13.05 4.84 4.41
CA GLN A 121 13.05 3.46 3.92
C GLN A 121 12.27 2.52 4.85
N GLN A 122 12.39 2.69 6.17
CA GLN A 122 11.61 1.90 7.13
C GLN A 122 10.10 2.15 6.98
N ILE A 123 9.69 3.41 6.78
CA ILE A 123 8.28 3.75 6.54
C ILE A 123 7.80 3.13 5.23
N GLU A 124 8.60 3.22 4.17
CA GLU A 124 8.28 2.60 2.89
C GLU A 124 8.14 1.07 3.02
N ASP A 125 9.04 0.40 3.74
CA ASP A 125 8.96 -1.05 3.97
C ASP A 125 7.67 -1.44 4.70
N LYS A 126 7.25 -0.65 5.69
CA LYS A 126 5.96 -0.85 6.39
C LYS A 126 4.76 -0.64 5.46
N ALA A 127 4.79 0.40 4.64
CA ALA A 127 3.75 0.65 3.63
C ALA A 127 3.70 -0.48 2.59
N LYS A 128 4.85 -1.01 2.16
CA LYS A 128 4.97 -2.15 1.25
C LYS A 128 4.29 -3.40 1.81
N ILE A 129 4.47 -3.72 3.08
CA ILE A 129 3.84 -4.90 3.70
C ILE A 129 2.32 -4.84 3.55
N ILE A 130 1.70 -3.75 3.99
CA ILE A 130 0.23 -3.59 3.91
C ILE A 130 -0.20 -3.49 2.44
N GLY A 131 0.54 -2.74 1.64
CA GLY A 131 0.25 -2.52 0.23
C GLY A 131 0.25 -3.82 -0.57
N HIS A 132 1.29 -4.65 -0.44
CA HIS A 132 1.38 -5.92 -1.16
C HIS A 132 0.40 -6.97 -0.64
N ALA A 133 0.04 -6.97 0.64
CA ALA A 133 -1.07 -7.79 1.15
C ALA A 133 -2.40 -7.42 0.46
N ARG A 134 -2.69 -6.11 0.31
CA ARG A 134 -3.87 -5.62 -0.43
C ARG A 134 -3.83 -6.01 -1.91
N ILE A 135 -2.69 -5.82 -2.59
CA ILE A 135 -2.52 -6.15 -4.02
C ILE A 135 -2.69 -7.66 -4.22
N MET A 136 -2.01 -8.50 -3.44
CA MET A 136 -2.07 -9.95 -3.54
C MET A 136 -3.51 -10.45 -3.39
N ARG A 137 -4.19 -10.05 -2.31
CA ARG A 137 -5.62 -10.40 -2.11
C ARG A 137 -6.49 -9.95 -3.27
N ARG A 138 -6.36 -8.69 -3.72
CA ARG A 138 -7.14 -8.17 -4.84
C ARG A 138 -6.92 -8.98 -6.11
N THR A 139 -5.67 -9.33 -6.42
CA THR A 139 -5.30 -10.12 -7.60
C THR A 139 -5.92 -11.51 -7.53
N ILE A 140 -5.81 -12.20 -6.41
CA ILE A 140 -6.41 -13.53 -6.22
C ILE A 140 -7.93 -13.47 -6.39
N ARG A 141 -8.60 -12.53 -5.73
CA ARG A 141 -10.08 -12.39 -5.80
C ARG A 141 -10.61 -12.04 -7.17
N ARG A 142 -9.78 -11.50 -8.05
CA ARG A 142 -10.11 -11.18 -9.44
C ARG A 142 -9.73 -12.29 -10.42
N GLY A 143 -9.47 -13.51 -9.94
CA GLY A 143 -9.12 -14.64 -10.79
C GLY A 143 -7.66 -14.66 -11.23
N GLY A 144 -6.76 -13.93 -10.55
CA GLY A 144 -5.35 -13.84 -10.92
C GLY A 144 -4.62 -15.20 -10.91
N LEU A 145 -5.11 -16.17 -10.16
CA LEU A 145 -4.55 -17.53 -10.18
C LEU A 145 -4.70 -18.23 -11.55
N GLU A 146 -5.67 -17.81 -12.35
CA GLU A 146 -5.96 -18.40 -13.65
C GLU A 146 -5.19 -17.72 -14.80
N THR A 147 -4.55 -16.60 -14.55
CA THR A 147 -3.81 -15.83 -15.57
C THR A 147 -2.31 -15.80 -15.29
N GLU A 148 -1.50 -15.72 -16.33
CA GLU A 148 -0.03 -15.63 -16.20
C GLU A 148 0.39 -14.35 -15.44
N ASN A 149 -0.13 -13.20 -15.85
CA ASN A 149 0.16 -11.92 -15.19
C ASN A 149 -0.33 -11.89 -13.73
N GLY A 150 -1.47 -12.50 -13.44
CA GLY A 150 -1.98 -12.58 -12.08
C GLY A 150 -1.10 -13.46 -11.19
N ARG A 151 -0.65 -14.61 -11.67
CA ARG A 151 0.30 -15.47 -10.94
C ARG A 151 1.63 -14.75 -10.70
N ALA A 152 2.18 -14.08 -11.71
CA ALA A 152 3.40 -13.29 -11.57
C ALA A 152 3.25 -12.18 -10.51
N MET A 153 2.12 -11.48 -10.48
CA MET A 153 1.83 -10.47 -9.46
C MET A 153 1.72 -11.07 -8.05
N ILE A 154 1.05 -12.21 -7.90
CA ILE A 154 0.93 -12.92 -6.63
C ILE A 154 2.31 -13.36 -6.13
N GLU A 155 3.15 -13.91 -7.02
CA GLU A 155 4.52 -14.32 -6.70
C GLU A 155 5.39 -13.12 -6.28
N ALA A 156 5.33 -12.01 -7.01
CA ALA A 156 6.04 -10.79 -6.66
C ALA A 156 5.62 -10.25 -5.28
N CYS A 157 4.31 -10.20 -5.00
CA CYS A 157 3.80 -9.81 -3.69
C CYS A 157 4.28 -10.76 -2.58
N SER A 158 4.19 -12.07 -2.81
CA SER A 158 4.64 -13.08 -1.85
C SER A 158 6.14 -12.98 -1.56
N SER A 159 6.96 -12.72 -2.59
CA SER A 159 8.41 -12.53 -2.45
C SER A 159 8.73 -11.31 -1.57
N ILE A 160 8.08 -10.17 -1.83
CA ILE A 160 8.25 -8.94 -1.05
C ILE A 160 7.82 -9.14 0.40
N LEU A 161 6.67 -9.78 0.63
CA LEU A 161 6.20 -10.10 1.98
C LEU A 161 7.16 -11.04 2.71
N SER A 162 7.72 -12.04 2.01
CA SER A 162 8.69 -12.99 2.58
C SER A 162 10.01 -12.32 2.98
N GLU A 163 10.42 -11.28 2.28
CA GLU A 163 11.60 -10.48 2.62
C GLU A 163 11.34 -9.55 3.81
N LEU A 164 10.20 -8.83 3.79
CA LEU A 164 9.95 -7.72 4.71
C LEU A 164 9.41 -8.17 6.07
N LEU A 165 8.49 -9.15 6.10
CA LEU A 165 7.82 -9.57 7.33
C LEU A 165 8.79 -10.04 8.43
N PRO A 166 9.83 -10.88 8.14
CA PRO A 166 10.73 -11.35 9.17
C PRO A 166 11.54 -10.24 9.86
N ARG A 167 11.85 -9.16 9.14
CA ARG A 167 12.68 -8.05 9.62
C ARG A 167 11.90 -6.85 10.15
N THR A 168 10.57 -6.92 10.15
CA THR A 168 9.69 -5.83 10.62
C THR A 168 9.10 -6.18 11.97
N ASP A 169 9.34 -5.33 12.98
CA ASP A 169 8.84 -5.54 14.33
C ASP A 169 7.53 -4.79 14.61
N SER A 170 7.29 -3.69 13.90
CA SER A 170 6.09 -2.87 14.04
C SER A 170 5.75 -2.17 12.72
N LEU A 171 4.44 -1.97 12.47
CA LEU A 171 3.94 -1.14 11.36
C LEU A 171 3.74 0.34 11.77
N THR A 172 3.89 0.68 13.03
CA THR A 172 3.73 2.06 13.53
C THR A 172 5.02 2.88 13.42
N PHE A 173 4.91 4.19 13.49
CA PHE A 173 5.98 5.19 13.48
C PHE A 173 5.66 6.35 14.42
#